data_33d483bbac16a4c46344a46bfbabf3ad
#
_entry.id   33d483bbac16a4c46344a46bfbabf3ad
#
_cell.length_a   1.000
_cell.length_b   1.000
_cell.length_c   1.000
_cell.angle_alpha   90.00
_cell.angle_beta   90.00
_cell.angle_gamma   90.00
#
_symmetry.space_group_name_H-M   'P 1'
#
loop_
_entity.id
_entity.type
_entity.pdbx_description
1 polymer ?
#
loop_
_entity_poly.entity_id
_entity_poly.type
_entity_poly.pdbx_seq_one_letter_code
_entity_poly.pdbx_strand_id
1 'polypeptide(L)'
;LLVSSKDAIPLVSRASVNQLNFMDKYLPGPYTFILKKSKIVPRHLTSGSANVGIRVPESEIACNLAKLFPITTTSANLSSEDTLDTPEEILKQLGCEVDLVIDVGPLKSKNPSTIIDLTAEEPIFVKR
;
A
#
# COMPACT_ATOMS: atom_id res chain seq x y z
N LEU A 1 2.00 3.89 -1.06
CA LEU A 1 2.89 3.82 0.09
C LEU A 1 2.32 2.91 1.16
N LEU A 2 3.19 2.16 1.83
CA LEU A 2 2.88 1.41 3.03
C LEU A 2 3.45 2.17 4.23
N VAL A 3 2.64 2.32 5.27
CA VAL A 3 3.02 2.93 6.55
C VAL A 3 2.80 1.95 7.70
N SER A 4 3.58 2.09 8.76
CA SER A 4 3.61 1.13 9.88
C SER A 4 2.36 1.15 10.75
N SER A 5 1.66 2.28 10.81
CA SER A 5 0.49 2.48 11.66
C SER A 5 -0.42 3.58 11.13
N LYS A 6 -1.61 3.69 11.67
CA LYS A 6 -2.55 4.77 11.35
C LYS A 6 -1.99 6.15 11.72
N ASP A 7 -1.22 6.24 12.80
CA ASP A 7 -0.60 7.49 13.26
C ASP A 7 0.44 8.04 12.27
N ALA A 8 0.99 7.18 11.40
CA ALA A 8 1.92 7.60 10.36
C ALA A 8 1.24 8.17 9.10
N ILE A 9 -0.09 8.02 8.95
CA ILE A 9 -0.83 8.51 7.77
C ILE A 9 -0.69 10.03 7.57
N PRO A 10 -0.82 10.88 8.62
CA PRO A 10 -0.67 12.33 8.46
C PRO A 10 0.72 12.78 8.02
N LEU A 11 1.76 11.97 8.20
CA LEU A 11 3.10 12.28 7.68
C LEU A 11 3.11 12.34 6.15
N VAL A 12 2.40 11.42 5.49
CA VAL A 12 2.44 11.25 4.03
C VAL A 12 1.20 11.83 3.32
N SER A 13 0.17 12.23 4.07
CA SER A 13 -1.07 12.75 3.50
C SER A 13 -1.56 14.00 4.21
N ARG A 14 -2.53 14.67 3.56
CA ARG A 14 -3.31 15.77 4.13
C ARG A 14 -4.72 15.28 4.49
N ALA A 15 -4.80 14.13 5.15
CA ALA A 15 -6.07 13.58 5.59
C ALA A 15 -6.73 14.50 6.62
N SER A 16 -8.02 14.76 6.45
CA SER A 16 -8.85 15.42 7.45
C SER A 16 -9.18 14.45 8.59
N VAL A 17 -9.63 14.99 9.73
CA VAL A 17 -10.08 14.17 10.86
C VAL A 17 -11.21 13.22 10.46
N ASN A 18 -12.16 13.69 9.64
CA ASN A 18 -13.26 12.85 9.16
C ASN A 18 -12.76 11.68 8.29
N GLN A 19 -11.77 11.92 7.42
CA GLN A 19 -11.15 10.87 6.61
C GLN A 19 -10.40 9.86 7.49
N LEU A 20 -9.65 10.31 8.50
CA LEU A 20 -8.98 9.42 9.45
C LEU A 20 -9.98 8.55 10.21
N ASN A 21 -11.06 9.14 10.75
CA ASN A 21 -12.13 8.41 11.43
C ASN A 21 -12.83 7.39 10.51
N PHE A 22 -12.99 7.72 9.24
CA PHE A 22 -13.53 6.78 8.25
C PHE A 22 -12.57 5.60 8.03
N MET A 23 -11.26 5.88 7.85
CA MET A 23 -10.24 4.87 7.65
C MET A 23 -10.07 3.92 8.84
N ASP A 24 -10.36 4.37 10.06
CA ASP A 24 -10.30 3.57 11.28
C ASP A 24 -11.17 2.31 11.25
N LYS A 25 -12.23 2.31 10.43
CA LYS A 25 -13.14 1.17 10.26
C LYS A 25 -12.54 0.05 9.42
N TYR A 26 -11.45 0.33 8.68
CA TYR A 26 -10.88 -0.54 7.66
C TYR A 26 -9.41 -0.89 7.91
N LEU A 27 -8.73 -0.10 8.76
CA LEU A 27 -7.30 -0.25 9.01
C LEU A 27 -7.01 -0.74 10.44
N PRO A 28 -5.98 -1.59 10.60
CA PRO A 28 -5.15 -2.18 9.54
C PRO A 28 -5.94 -3.20 8.71
N GLY A 29 -5.56 -3.39 7.42
CA GLY A 29 -6.29 -4.33 6.59
C GLY A 29 -5.95 -4.29 5.09
N PRO A 30 -6.72 -5.06 4.27
CA PRO A 30 -6.52 -5.18 2.84
C PRO A 30 -7.12 -3.99 2.07
N TYR A 31 -6.87 -2.77 2.53
CA TYR A 31 -7.40 -1.54 1.93
C TYR A 31 -6.27 -0.59 1.57
N THR A 32 -6.45 0.11 0.46
CA THR A 32 -5.57 1.19 0.00
C THR A 32 -6.40 2.46 -0.16
N PHE A 33 -6.07 3.50 0.58
CA PHE A 33 -6.78 4.78 0.53
C PHE A 33 -6.05 5.78 -0.34
N ILE A 34 -6.77 6.39 -1.30
CA ILE A 34 -6.24 7.50 -2.10
C ILE A 34 -6.56 8.80 -1.36
N LEU A 35 -5.52 9.57 -1.08
CA LEU A 35 -5.58 10.83 -0.34
C LEU A 35 -4.71 11.89 -1.03
N LYS A 36 -4.98 13.16 -0.77
CA LYS A 36 -4.06 14.24 -1.14
C LYS A 36 -2.74 14.06 -0.41
N LYS A 37 -1.62 14.02 -1.15
CA LYS A 37 -0.30 13.83 -0.57
C LYS A 37 0.16 15.02 0.25
N SER A 38 0.96 14.76 1.28
CA SER A 38 1.70 15.79 1.98
C SER A 38 2.89 16.29 1.15
N LYS A 39 3.52 17.38 1.59
CA LYS A 39 4.70 17.96 0.90
C LYS A 39 5.94 17.06 0.98
N ILE A 40 6.01 16.18 1.98
CA ILE A 40 7.12 15.26 2.18
C ILE A 40 7.18 14.15 1.11
N VAL A 41 6.03 13.81 0.50
CA VAL A 41 5.97 12.79 -0.55
C VAL A 41 6.45 13.38 -1.89
N PRO A 42 7.60 12.92 -2.42
CA PRO A 42 8.16 13.45 -3.66
C PRO A 42 7.23 13.23 -4.86
N ARG A 43 7.29 14.12 -5.84
CA ARG A 43 6.42 14.05 -7.04
C ARG A 43 6.67 12.80 -7.89
N HIS A 44 7.91 12.35 -7.98
CA HIS A 44 8.24 11.16 -8.77
C HIS A 44 7.62 9.87 -8.21
N LEU A 45 7.41 9.77 -6.88
CA LEU A 45 6.75 8.59 -6.26
C LEU A 45 5.25 8.49 -6.60
N THR A 46 4.65 9.55 -7.07
CA THR A 46 3.22 9.59 -7.44
C THR A 46 3.03 9.86 -8.92
N SER A 47 4.06 9.67 -9.74
CA SER A 47 4.04 9.99 -11.19
C SER A 47 3.49 11.39 -11.49
N GLY A 48 3.83 12.37 -10.62
CA GLY A 48 3.37 13.75 -10.72
C GLY A 48 1.98 14.02 -10.13
N SER A 49 1.23 12.98 -9.72
CA SER A 49 -0.08 13.14 -9.10
C SER A 49 -0.02 13.96 -7.80
N ALA A 50 -1.09 14.70 -7.52
CA ALA A 50 -1.32 15.35 -6.24
C ALA A 50 -1.79 14.37 -5.15
N ASN A 51 -2.12 13.14 -5.52
CA ASN A 51 -2.66 12.12 -4.64
C ASN A 51 -1.65 11.02 -4.38
N VAL A 52 -1.85 10.28 -3.29
CA VAL A 52 -1.03 9.14 -2.88
C VAL A 52 -1.92 8.02 -2.38
N GLY A 53 -1.62 6.79 -2.77
CA GLY A 53 -2.24 5.60 -2.19
C GLY A 53 -1.52 5.20 -0.90
N ILE A 54 -2.27 4.99 0.18
CA ILE A 54 -1.73 4.65 1.50
C ILE A 54 -2.38 3.37 2.00
N ARG A 55 -1.56 2.49 2.54
CA ARG A 55 -1.99 1.23 3.15
C ARG A 55 -1.31 1.03 4.51
N VAL A 56 -2.08 0.56 5.49
CA VAL A 56 -1.59 -0.01 6.75
C VAL A 56 -1.95 -1.51 6.73
N PRO A 57 -1.01 -2.41 6.49
CA PRO A 57 -1.30 -3.84 6.41
C PRO A 57 -1.48 -4.46 7.79
N GLU A 58 -2.13 -5.65 7.85
CA GLU A 58 -2.17 -6.47 9.06
C GLU A 58 -0.85 -7.22 9.32
N SER A 59 0.04 -7.26 8.34
CA SER A 59 1.32 -7.95 8.43
C SER A 59 2.28 -7.22 9.37
N GLU A 60 2.65 -7.86 10.46
CA GLU A 60 3.64 -7.35 11.41
C GLU A 60 5.00 -7.13 10.75
N ILE A 61 5.42 -8.04 9.86
CA ILE A 61 6.68 -7.91 9.11
C ILE A 61 6.66 -6.64 8.26
N ALA A 62 5.61 -6.43 7.48
CA ALA A 62 5.50 -5.24 6.64
C ALA A 62 5.43 -3.95 7.47
N CYS A 63 4.73 -3.94 8.60
CA CYS A 63 4.69 -2.83 9.53
C CYS A 63 6.07 -2.54 10.13
N ASN A 64 6.82 -3.57 10.52
CA ASN A 64 8.17 -3.42 11.06
C ASN A 64 9.14 -2.85 10.02
N LEU A 65 9.06 -3.28 8.76
CA LEU A 65 9.85 -2.71 7.67
C LEU A 65 9.57 -1.21 7.46
N ALA A 66 8.31 -0.79 7.61
CA ALA A 66 7.90 0.61 7.45
C ALA A 66 8.01 1.45 8.73
N LYS A 67 8.59 0.90 9.81
CA LYS A 67 8.59 1.55 11.13
C LYS A 67 9.42 2.83 11.16
N LEU A 68 10.54 2.86 10.46
CA LEU A 68 11.43 4.03 10.44
C LEU A 68 10.95 5.09 9.42
N PHE A 69 10.43 4.66 8.29
CA PHE A 69 9.91 5.53 7.22
C PHE A 69 8.94 4.77 6.32
N PRO A 70 8.00 5.47 5.68
CA PRO A 70 7.09 4.87 4.71
C PRO A 70 7.86 4.25 3.53
N ILE A 71 7.39 3.09 3.06
CA ILE A 71 8.00 2.38 1.93
C ILE A 71 7.08 2.36 0.72
N THR A 72 7.65 2.35 -0.47
CA THR A 72 6.90 2.09 -1.70
C THR A 72 6.62 0.60 -1.81
N THR A 73 5.41 0.25 -2.25
CA THR A 73 5.01 -1.14 -2.45
C THR A 73 4.22 -1.30 -3.73
N THR A 74 4.39 -2.43 -4.37
CA THR A 74 3.63 -2.86 -5.53
C THR A 74 3.32 -4.35 -5.40
N SER A 75 2.50 -4.91 -6.30
CA SER A 75 2.38 -6.35 -6.45
C SER A 75 3.71 -6.92 -7.01
N ALA A 76 4.06 -8.11 -6.55
CA ALA A 76 5.27 -8.80 -6.99
C ALA A 76 5.02 -9.59 -8.29
N ASN A 77 4.72 -8.86 -9.38
CA ASN A 77 4.46 -9.43 -10.71
C ASN A 77 4.88 -8.44 -11.80
N LEU A 78 5.14 -8.94 -13.00
CA LEU A 78 5.28 -8.08 -14.16
C LEU A 78 3.95 -7.41 -14.50
N SER A 79 4.01 -6.20 -15.06
CA SER A 79 2.81 -5.46 -15.43
C SER A 79 1.94 -6.29 -16.39
N SER A 80 0.66 -6.41 -16.09
CA SER A 80 -0.34 -7.19 -16.82
C SER A 80 -0.26 -8.71 -16.64
N GLU A 81 0.66 -9.23 -15.84
CA GLU A 81 0.71 -10.64 -15.49
C GLU A 81 -0.02 -10.92 -14.18
N ASP A 82 -0.38 -12.18 -13.96
CA ASP A 82 -1.03 -12.61 -12.72
C ASP A 82 -0.09 -12.50 -11.53
N THR A 83 -0.68 -12.24 -10.35
CA THR A 83 0.05 -12.31 -9.08
C THR A 83 0.33 -13.75 -8.71
N LEU A 84 1.58 -14.02 -8.31
CA LEU A 84 2.09 -15.33 -7.94
C LEU A 84 2.15 -15.47 -6.42
N ASP A 85 2.16 -16.71 -5.94
CA ASP A 85 2.01 -17.02 -4.52
C ASP A 85 3.29 -17.51 -3.86
N THR A 86 4.22 -18.03 -4.65
CA THR A 86 5.48 -18.58 -4.13
C THR A 86 6.67 -17.71 -4.50
N PRO A 87 7.67 -17.61 -3.61
CA PRO A 87 8.89 -16.85 -3.90
C PRO A 87 9.59 -17.34 -5.17
N GLU A 88 9.59 -18.64 -5.43
CA GLU A 88 10.24 -19.25 -6.59
C GLU A 88 9.58 -18.79 -7.91
N GLU A 89 8.25 -18.79 -7.98
CA GLU A 89 7.52 -18.32 -9.15
C GLU A 89 7.71 -16.82 -9.35
N ILE A 90 7.67 -16.04 -8.27
CA ILE A 90 7.90 -14.59 -8.31
C ILE A 90 9.32 -14.29 -8.82
N LEU A 91 10.35 -14.93 -8.28
CA LEU A 91 11.74 -14.76 -8.71
C LEU A 91 11.93 -15.17 -10.18
N LYS A 92 11.28 -16.25 -10.62
CA LYS A 92 11.31 -16.69 -12.01
C LYS A 92 10.67 -15.64 -12.94
N GLN A 93 9.53 -15.07 -12.56
CA GLN A 93 8.85 -14.05 -13.35
C GLN A 93 9.63 -12.73 -13.40
N LEU A 94 10.20 -12.28 -12.27
CA LEU A 94 10.94 -11.02 -12.15
C LEU A 94 12.39 -11.11 -12.65
N GLY A 95 12.88 -12.31 -13.06
CA GLY A 95 14.22 -12.48 -13.60
C GLY A 95 15.36 -12.29 -12.60
N CYS A 96 15.13 -12.57 -11.31
CA CYS A 96 16.12 -12.44 -10.24
C CYS A 96 16.61 -11.00 -9.96
N GLU A 97 15.85 -9.99 -10.34
CA GLU A 97 16.14 -8.56 -10.03
C GLU A 97 15.67 -8.17 -8.61
N VAL A 98 15.86 -9.07 -7.63
CA VAL A 98 15.43 -8.88 -6.24
C VAL A 98 16.60 -9.10 -5.30
N ASP A 99 16.96 -8.08 -4.52
CA ASP A 99 18.09 -8.15 -3.58
C ASP A 99 17.79 -8.98 -2.33
N LEU A 100 16.53 -9.03 -1.91
CA LEU A 100 16.10 -9.72 -0.69
C LEU A 100 14.69 -10.29 -0.83
N VAL A 101 14.50 -11.51 -0.39
CA VAL A 101 13.18 -12.15 -0.25
C VAL A 101 12.95 -12.48 1.21
N ILE A 102 11.80 -12.07 1.74
CA ILE A 102 11.33 -12.49 3.06
C ILE A 102 10.20 -13.47 2.84
N ASP A 103 10.52 -14.74 2.98
CA ASP A 103 9.56 -15.83 2.84
C ASP A 103 8.90 -16.14 4.20
N VAL A 104 7.60 -16.10 4.23
CA VAL A 104 6.76 -16.41 5.41
C VAL A 104 5.89 -17.64 5.18
N GLY A 105 6.16 -18.40 4.13
CA GLY A 105 5.33 -19.50 3.68
C GLY A 105 4.04 -19.02 2.96
N PRO A 106 3.09 -19.94 2.74
CA PRO A 106 1.88 -19.65 1.99
C PRO A 106 1.07 -18.49 2.58
N LEU A 107 0.71 -17.51 1.74
CA LEU A 107 -0.10 -16.38 2.17
C LEU A 107 -1.57 -16.77 2.34
N LYS A 108 -2.22 -16.22 3.38
CA LYS A 108 -3.62 -16.50 3.71
C LYS A 108 -4.61 -15.92 2.70
N SER A 109 -4.24 -14.91 1.95
CA SER A 109 -5.10 -14.24 0.98
C SER A 109 -4.32 -13.81 -0.26
N LYS A 110 -4.89 -14.11 -1.42
CA LYS A 110 -4.38 -13.77 -2.75
C LYS A 110 -4.99 -12.49 -3.30
N ASN A 111 -6.02 -11.96 -2.64
CA ASN A 111 -6.76 -10.83 -3.18
C ASN A 111 -5.99 -9.52 -3.05
N PRO A 112 -5.93 -8.71 -4.11
CA PRO A 112 -5.38 -7.37 -4.04
C PRO A 112 -6.20 -6.50 -3.07
N SER A 113 -5.59 -5.45 -2.54
CA SER A 113 -6.29 -4.52 -1.66
C SER A 113 -7.42 -3.80 -2.39
N THR A 114 -8.55 -3.63 -1.71
CA THR A 114 -9.63 -2.75 -2.17
C THR A 114 -9.13 -1.31 -2.14
N ILE A 115 -9.31 -0.59 -3.24
CA ILE A 115 -8.98 0.83 -3.31
C ILE A 115 -10.20 1.66 -2.92
N ILE A 116 -9.99 2.62 -2.02
CA ILE A 116 -11.02 3.58 -1.60
C ILE A 116 -10.46 4.99 -1.85
N ASP A 117 -11.08 5.71 -2.77
CA ASP A 117 -10.69 7.09 -3.05
C ASP A 117 -11.45 8.05 -2.10
N LEU A 118 -10.68 8.78 -1.31
CA LEU A 118 -11.17 9.80 -0.37
C LEU A 118 -10.86 11.23 -0.83
N THR A 119 -10.50 11.43 -2.08
CA THR A 119 -10.23 12.79 -2.62
C THR A 119 -11.49 13.52 -3.06
N ALA A 120 -12.59 12.80 -3.29
CA ALA A 120 -13.93 13.33 -3.54
C ALA A 120 -14.67 13.61 -2.22
N GLU A 121 -15.86 14.23 -2.32
CA GLU A 121 -16.74 14.48 -1.16
C GLU A 121 -17.18 13.20 -0.48
N GLU A 122 -17.58 12.19 -1.28
CA GLU A 122 -17.98 10.87 -0.79
C GLU A 122 -16.92 9.83 -1.13
N PRO A 123 -16.72 8.82 -0.27
CA PRO A 123 -15.80 7.73 -0.51
C PRO A 123 -16.17 6.91 -1.75
N ILE A 124 -15.23 6.74 -2.68
CA ILE A 124 -15.45 5.95 -3.91
C ILE A 124 -14.68 4.64 -3.79
N PHE A 125 -15.43 3.52 -3.81
CA PHE A 125 -14.85 2.17 -3.81
C PHE A 125 -14.53 1.76 -5.24
N VAL A 126 -13.25 1.52 -5.51
CA VAL A 126 -12.76 1.10 -6.83
C VAL A 126 -12.57 -0.41 -6.82
N LYS A 127 -13.38 -1.12 -7.61
CA LYS A 127 -13.16 -2.56 -7.86
C LYS A 127 -12.01 -2.74 -8.84
N ARG A 128 -11.10 -3.64 -8.51
CA ARG A 128 -10.07 -4.14 -9.44
C ARG A 128 -10.55 -5.39 -10.13
#